data_b586764a569afd78cd9deea79353ad80
#
_entry.id   b586764a569afd78cd9deea79353ad80
#
_cell.length_a   1.000
_cell.length_b   1.000
_cell.length_c   1.000
_cell.angle_alpha   90.00
_cell.angle_beta   90.00
_cell.angle_gamma   90.00
#
_symmetry.space_group_name_H-M   'P 1'
#
loop_
_entity.id
_entity.type
_entity.pdbx_description
1 polymer ?
#
loop_
_entity_poly.entity_id
_entity_poly.type
_entity_poly.pdbx_seq_one_letter_code
_entity_poly.pdbx_strand_id
1 'polypeptide(L)'
;MNCTARLLSLLFLICCVSLVQAQQRPLITEDVDIIPPGSIRIEAGIDFMQGAKYSVSGLRGDLTRVGVIGVSFGMGPNVEFQIEGVAQNYLSINSRGPSAIPLELAPGVNSTNDTGDFTISAKFKLRNETRRGPSLGFRFGVQLPNSNEARGIGVNQTNAYGSILIGKKFGHDGRFNTFGNLGIAILTAPTELFTQNDVVTYGLAGIFRVNKQFSIAGEVNGRANTRPGNGPLGTESQAEARLGMQIRASGLRFDFAGIKGLTSFSPNSGFTVGVTYDTPSVFAPVK
;
A
#
# COMPACT_ATOMS: atom_id res chain seq x y z
N MET A 1 -17.78 -47.58 -3.21
CA MET A 1 -17.87 -46.11 -3.47
C MET A 1 -16.45 -45.61 -3.66
N ASN A 2 -16.08 -45.42 -4.93
CA ASN A 2 -14.70 -45.41 -5.41
C ASN A 2 -13.92 -44.17 -4.98
N CYS A 3 -12.66 -44.33 -4.62
CA CYS A 3 -11.70 -43.28 -4.21
C CYS A 3 -11.57 -42.16 -5.27
N THR A 4 -11.74 -42.51 -6.55
CA THR A 4 -11.75 -41.57 -7.68
C THR A 4 -12.94 -40.60 -7.65
N ALA A 5 -14.11 -41.02 -7.16
CA ALA A 5 -15.27 -40.11 -7.05
C ALA A 5 -15.09 -39.08 -5.93
N ARG A 6 -14.38 -39.41 -4.85
CA ARG A 6 -14.05 -38.46 -3.76
C ARG A 6 -12.97 -37.46 -4.18
N LEU A 7 -11.98 -37.88 -4.99
CA LEU A 7 -11.00 -36.97 -5.55
C LEU A 7 -11.63 -35.99 -6.55
N LEU A 8 -12.54 -36.44 -7.41
CA LEU A 8 -13.26 -35.55 -8.33
C LEU A 8 -14.17 -34.56 -7.58
N SER A 9 -14.85 -35.02 -6.50
CA SER A 9 -15.68 -34.12 -5.68
C SER A 9 -14.83 -33.07 -4.95
N LEU A 10 -13.63 -33.45 -4.49
CA LEU A 10 -12.68 -32.50 -3.87
C LEU A 10 -12.13 -31.48 -4.90
N LEU A 11 -11.87 -31.95 -6.14
CA LEU A 11 -11.42 -31.08 -7.23
C LEU A 11 -12.53 -30.12 -7.70
N PHE A 12 -13.79 -30.54 -7.64
CA PHE A 12 -14.93 -29.70 -8.05
C PHE A 12 -15.30 -28.64 -6.99
N LEU A 13 -15.01 -28.91 -5.70
CA LEU A 13 -15.22 -27.94 -4.62
C LEU A 13 -14.23 -26.76 -4.66
N ILE A 14 -13.09 -26.93 -5.33
CA ILE A 14 -12.05 -25.87 -5.48
C ILE A 14 -12.39 -24.88 -6.60
N CYS A 15 -13.37 -25.18 -7.47
CA CYS A 15 -13.71 -24.36 -8.64
C CYS A 15 -14.77 -23.26 -8.41
N CYS A 16 -15.36 -23.14 -7.23
CA CYS A 16 -16.35 -22.09 -6.92
C CYS A 16 -15.77 -20.98 -6.05
N VAL A 17 -14.58 -20.48 -6.39
CA VAL A 17 -14.09 -19.22 -5.81
C VAL A 17 -14.81 -18.07 -6.50
N SER A 18 -15.78 -17.50 -5.82
CA SER A 18 -16.40 -16.23 -6.20
C SER A 18 -15.28 -15.22 -6.38
N LEU A 19 -15.14 -14.65 -7.59
CA LEU A 19 -14.17 -13.60 -7.90
C LEU A 19 -14.55 -12.29 -7.18
N VAL A 20 -14.38 -12.24 -5.88
CA VAL A 20 -14.42 -11.00 -5.13
C VAL A 20 -13.05 -10.35 -5.30
N GLN A 21 -13.02 -9.19 -5.93
CA GLN A 21 -11.81 -8.46 -6.27
C GLN A 21 -11.71 -7.21 -5.41
N ALA A 22 -11.29 -7.34 -4.17
CA ALA A 22 -10.61 -6.26 -3.51
C ALA A 22 -9.12 -6.40 -3.90
N GLN A 23 -8.54 -5.44 -4.62
CA GLN A 23 -7.20 -5.56 -5.17
C GLN A 23 -6.41 -4.32 -4.77
N GLN A 24 -5.26 -4.52 -4.14
CA GLN A 24 -4.39 -3.43 -3.73
C GLN A 24 -3.04 -3.49 -4.45
N ARG A 25 -2.23 -4.52 -4.28
CA ARG A 25 -0.95 -4.61 -4.99
C ARG A 25 -1.13 -4.81 -6.50
N PRO A 26 -0.25 -4.26 -7.36
CA PRO A 26 0.97 -3.50 -7.06
C PRO A 26 0.72 -2.02 -6.77
N LEU A 27 -0.54 -1.61 -6.60
CA LEU A 27 -0.98 -0.23 -6.38
C LEU A 27 -0.97 0.10 -4.89
N ILE A 28 -0.88 1.40 -4.57
CA ILE A 28 -1.04 1.96 -3.22
C ILE A 28 -2.44 2.54 -3.03
N THR A 29 -3.02 3.07 -4.11
CA THR A 29 -4.40 3.60 -4.08
C THR A 29 -5.38 2.49 -3.71
N GLU A 30 -6.18 2.73 -2.70
CA GLU A 30 -7.09 1.75 -2.12
C GLU A 30 -8.39 1.63 -2.91
N ASP A 31 -8.85 0.41 -3.18
CA ASP A 31 -10.18 0.14 -3.74
C ASP A 31 -11.25 0.19 -2.64
N VAL A 32 -12.48 0.54 -3.01
CA VAL A 32 -13.65 0.54 -2.11
C VAL A 32 -14.10 -0.87 -1.73
N ASP A 33 -13.78 -1.87 -2.55
CA ASP A 33 -14.24 -3.24 -2.31
C ASP A 33 -13.60 -3.83 -1.05
N ILE A 34 -14.41 -4.60 -0.31
CA ILE A 34 -14.05 -5.31 0.91
C ILE A 34 -13.74 -6.76 0.54
N ILE A 35 -12.72 -7.36 1.15
CA ILE A 35 -12.48 -8.80 1.02
C ILE A 35 -13.63 -9.60 1.62
N PRO A 36 -13.85 -10.87 1.21
CA PRO A 36 -14.97 -11.66 1.70
C PRO A 36 -15.00 -11.73 3.24
N PRO A 37 -16.19 -11.62 3.84
CA PRO A 37 -16.34 -11.74 5.29
C PRO A 37 -15.77 -13.07 5.82
N GLY A 38 -14.97 -12.98 6.89
CA GLY A 38 -14.31 -14.15 7.50
C GLY A 38 -13.03 -14.60 6.79
N SER A 39 -12.65 -13.99 5.66
CA SER A 39 -11.39 -14.31 4.97
C SER A 39 -10.24 -13.41 5.41
N ILE A 40 -9.04 -13.86 5.13
CA ILE A 40 -7.79 -13.11 5.33
C ILE A 40 -7.10 -12.99 3.96
N ARG A 41 -6.64 -11.79 3.63
CA ARG A 41 -5.70 -11.55 2.54
C ARG A 41 -4.32 -11.35 3.11
N ILE A 42 -3.34 -12.01 2.53
CA ILE A 42 -1.93 -11.86 2.88
C ILE A 42 -1.20 -11.41 1.62
N GLU A 43 -0.49 -10.30 1.73
CA GLU A 43 0.34 -9.73 0.69
C GLU A 43 1.78 -9.67 1.18
N ALA A 44 2.72 -10.04 0.33
CA ALA A 44 4.15 -9.92 0.60
C ALA A 44 4.87 -9.46 -0.66
N GLY A 45 5.94 -8.66 -0.50
CA GLY A 45 6.68 -8.18 -1.65
C GLY A 45 8.02 -7.59 -1.32
N ILE A 46 8.70 -7.17 -2.38
CA ILE A 46 9.98 -6.47 -2.34
C ILE A 46 9.85 -5.25 -3.25
N ASP A 47 10.31 -4.10 -2.76
CA ASP A 47 10.41 -2.88 -3.56
C ASP A 47 11.88 -2.50 -3.71
N PHE A 48 12.25 -2.06 -4.90
CA PHE A 48 13.55 -1.47 -5.21
C PHE A 48 13.32 -0.04 -5.70
N MET A 49 13.91 0.93 -5.03
CA MET A 49 13.75 2.34 -5.32
C MET A 49 15.11 3.02 -5.47
N GLN A 50 15.32 3.68 -6.59
CA GLN A 50 16.55 4.42 -6.86
C GLN A 50 16.40 5.87 -6.43
N GLY A 51 17.46 6.41 -5.83
CA GLY A 51 17.51 7.81 -5.44
C GLY A 51 16.46 8.20 -4.40
N ALA A 52 16.17 7.35 -3.43
CA ALA A 52 15.36 7.68 -2.26
C ALA A 52 16.00 8.81 -1.46
N LYS A 53 15.17 9.69 -0.89
CA LYS A 53 15.60 10.93 -0.22
C LYS A 53 14.97 11.04 1.14
N TYR A 54 15.80 11.28 2.13
CA TYR A 54 15.40 11.40 3.53
C TYR A 54 15.78 12.81 4.04
N SER A 55 14.83 13.72 4.03
CA SER A 55 15.06 15.14 4.35
C SER A 55 15.50 15.36 5.78
N VAL A 56 15.03 14.56 6.73
CA VAL A 56 15.35 14.64 8.16
C VAL A 56 16.80 14.26 8.41
N SER A 57 17.27 13.17 7.83
CA SER A 57 18.64 12.66 8.02
C SER A 57 19.64 13.18 6.98
N GLY A 58 19.16 13.81 5.91
CA GLY A 58 20.00 14.24 4.77
C GLY A 58 20.53 13.07 3.92
N LEU A 59 20.14 11.82 4.20
CA LEU A 59 20.60 10.66 3.44
C LEU A 59 19.90 10.59 2.08
N ARG A 60 20.66 10.15 1.06
CA ARG A 60 20.12 9.81 -0.27
C ARG A 60 20.79 8.55 -0.76
N GLY A 61 20.01 7.68 -1.41
CA GLY A 61 20.55 6.43 -1.91
C GLY A 61 19.52 5.50 -2.53
N ASP A 62 19.94 4.27 -2.78
CA ASP A 62 19.09 3.25 -3.36
C ASP A 62 18.51 2.37 -2.24
N LEU A 63 17.18 2.33 -2.19
CA LEU A 63 16.43 1.68 -1.13
C LEU A 63 15.89 0.34 -1.60
N THR A 64 16.19 -0.71 -0.85
CA THR A 64 15.53 -2.02 -0.97
C THR A 64 14.64 -2.24 0.24
N ARG A 65 13.36 -2.50 0.00
CA ARG A 65 12.35 -2.83 1.03
C ARG A 65 12.02 -4.32 0.92
N VAL A 66 12.39 -5.09 1.93
CA VAL A 66 12.15 -6.54 1.96
C VAL A 66 11.00 -6.83 2.93
N GLY A 67 10.09 -7.72 2.52
CA GLY A 67 8.91 -8.01 3.32
C GLY A 67 7.99 -6.78 3.41
N VAL A 68 7.61 -6.22 2.27
CA VAL A 68 6.50 -5.25 2.18
C VAL A 68 5.23 -6.07 2.38
N ILE A 69 4.70 -6.04 3.60
CA ILE A 69 3.65 -6.94 4.08
C ILE A 69 2.33 -6.17 4.20
N GLY A 70 1.25 -6.80 3.77
CA GLY A 70 -0.12 -6.41 4.03
C GLY A 70 -0.92 -7.61 4.52
N VAL A 71 -1.70 -7.42 5.57
CA VAL A 71 -2.66 -8.41 6.06
C VAL A 71 -4.00 -7.73 6.24
N SER A 72 -5.01 -8.21 5.52
CA SER A 72 -6.37 -7.69 5.60
C SER A 72 -7.32 -8.75 6.12
N PHE A 73 -8.25 -8.34 6.97
CA PHE A 73 -9.27 -9.20 7.61
C PHE A 73 -10.65 -8.72 7.20
N GLY A 74 -11.43 -9.56 6.53
CA GLY A 74 -12.84 -9.30 6.22
C GLY A 74 -13.71 -9.43 7.45
N MET A 75 -13.84 -8.37 8.24
CA MET A 75 -14.58 -8.40 9.50
C MET A 75 -16.09 -8.54 9.31
N GLY A 76 -16.60 -8.07 8.18
CA GLY A 76 -18.02 -8.12 7.85
C GLY A 76 -18.25 -7.72 6.38
N PRO A 77 -19.50 -7.63 5.92
CA PRO A 77 -19.80 -7.34 4.51
C PRO A 77 -19.36 -5.94 4.06
N ASN A 78 -19.17 -5.03 5.00
CA ASN A 78 -18.84 -3.62 4.73
C ASN A 78 -17.61 -3.14 5.51
N VAL A 79 -16.90 -4.03 6.23
CA VAL A 79 -15.79 -3.66 7.12
C VAL A 79 -14.59 -4.57 6.89
N GLU A 80 -13.44 -3.96 6.71
CA GLU A 80 -12.14 -4.60 6.58
C GLU A 80 -11.15 -3.95 7.54
N PHE A 81 -10.39 -4.76 8.25
CA PHE A 81 -9.29 -4.33 9.09
C PHE A 81 -7.99 -4.68 8.39
N GLN A 82 -6.99 -3.77 8.43
CA GLN A 82 -5.74 -3.93 7.68
C GLN A 82 -4.54 -3.63 8.58
N ILE A 83 -3.47 -4.41 8.40
CA ILE A 83 -2.14 -4.18 8.98
C ILE A 83 -1.16 -4.17 7.83
N GLU A 84 -0.39 -3.10 7.68
CA GLU A 84 0.57 -2.92 6.60
C GLU A 84 1.91 -2.46 7.17
N GLY A 85 3.01 -2.84 6.53
CA GLY A 85 4.33 -2.39 6.94
C GLY A 85 5.45 -3.00 6.11
N VAL A 86 6.68 -2.72 6.52
CA VAL A 86 7.88 -3.25 5.90
C VAL A 86 8.74 -3.92 6.96
N ALA A 87 9.05 -5.20 6.77
CA ALA A 87 9.85 -5.95 7.74
C ALA A 87 11.28 -5.38 7.84
N GLN A 88 11.89 -5.03 6.70
CA GLN A 88 13.26 -4.52 6.67
C GLN A 88 13.50 -3.60 5.48
N ASN A 89 14.07 -2.45 5.76
CA ASN A 89 14.58 -1.48 4.81
C ASN A 89 16.10 -1.56 4.76
N TYR A 90 16.69 -1.51 3.57
CA TYR A 90 18.13 -1.42 3.33
C TYR A 90 18.39 -0.23 2.41
N LEU A 91 19.16 0.75 2.87
CA LEU A 91 19.59 1.89 2.07
C LEU A 91 21.08 1.77 1.74
N SER A 92 21.42 1.73 0.46
CA SER A 92 22.78 1.99 -0.03
C SER A 92 22.94 3.50 -0.16
N ILE A 93 23.81 4.10 0.64
CA ILE A 93 23.96 5.55 0.76
C ILE A 93 24.85 6.08 -0.38
N ASN A 94 24.28 6.86 -1.29
CA ASN A 94 24.99 7.48 -2.40
C ASN A 94 25.50 8.89 -2.06
N SER A 95 24.79 9.61 -1.19
CA SER A 95 25.22 10.92 -0.71
C SER A 95 24.63 11.25 0.66
N ARG A 96 25.31 12.16 1.38
CA ARG A 96 24.90 12.64 2.70
C ARG A 96 24.84 14.17 2.66
N GLY A 97 23.71 14.73 3.08
CA GLY A 97 23.53 16.15 3.35
C GLY A 97 23.55 16.42 4.86
N PRO A 98 23.25 17.66 5.26
CA PRO A 98 23.05 18.00 6.67
C PRO A 98 21.92 17.18 7.26
N SER A 99 22.16 16.60 8.44
CA SER A 99 21.13 15.91 9.22
C SER A 99 20.54 16.85 10.26
N ALA A 100 19.22 16.83 10.40
CA ALA A 100 18.51 17.57 11.44
C ALA A 100 18.43 16.81 12.77
N ILE A 101 18.82 15.53 12.77
CA ILE A 101 18.82 14.65 13.94
C ILE A 101 20.19 13.98 14.10
N PRO A 102 20.59 13.57 15.32
CA PRO A 102 21.77 12.74 15.52
C PRO A 102 21.60 11.38 14.81
N LEU A 103 22.61 10.95 14.05
CA LEU A 103 22.60 9.66 13.40
C LEU A 103 23.57 8.69 14.10
N GLU A 104 23.12 7.47 14.34
CA GLU A 104 23.94 6.36 14.84
C GLU A 104 24.61 5.60 13.68
N LEU A 105 25.29 6.34 12.81
CA LEU A 105 26.03 5.79 11.68
C LEU A 105 27.50 6.11 11.81
N ALA A 106 28.34 5.06 11.82
CA ALA A 106 29.78 5.25 11.85
C ALA A 106 30.26 6.08 10.64
N PRO A 107 31.33 6.90 10.80
CA PRO A 107 31.94 7.61 9.69
C PRO A 107 32.34 6.65 8.55
N GLY A 108 32.02 7.02 7.30
CA GLY A 108 32.40 6.24 6.11
C GLY A 108 31.52 5.00 5.80
N VAL A 109 30.52 4.69 6.60
CA VAL A 109 29.57 3.59 6.31
C VAL A 109 28.68 3.98 5.14
N ASN A 110 28.63 3.15 4.09
CA ASN A 110 27.86 3.41 2.86
C ASN A 110 26.50 2.70 2.84
N SER A 111 26.03 2.19 3.97
CA SER A 111 24.72 1.54 4.06
C SER A 111 24.12 1.70 5.45
N THR A 112 22.80 1.67 5.51
CA THR A 112 22.05 1.57 6.76
C THR A 112 20.83 0.68 6.55
N ASN A 113 20.29 0.15 7.63
CA ASN A 113 19.08 -0.66 7.59
C ASN A 113 18.22 -0.36 8.82
N ASP A 114 16.92 -0.57 8.67
CA ASP A 114 15.95 -0.41 9.76
C ASP A 114 14.64 -1.14 9.42
N THR A 115 13.83 -1.42 10.43
CA THR A 115 12.45 -1.83 10.22
C THR A 115 11.63 -0.67 9.64
N GLY A 116 10.53 -0.96 8.95
CA GLY A 116 9.57 0.06 8.56
C GLY A 116 8.56 0.33 9.66
N ASP A 117 7.93 1.51 9.62
CA ASP A 117 6.78 1.81 10.47
C ASP A 117 5.55 1.04 9.98
N PHE A 118 4.85 0.39 10.91
CA PHE A 118 3.63 -0.33 10.61
C PHE A 118 2.42 0.59 10.69
N THR A 119 1.43 0.30 9.86
CA THR A 119 0.15 1.01 9.82
C THR A 119 -0.97 0.05 10.14
N ILE A 120 -1.87 0.48 11.01
CA ILE A 120 -3.12 -0.21 11.32
C ILE A 120 -4.26 0.65 10.79
N SER A 121 -5.18 0.06 10.05
CA SER A 121 -6.30 0.80 9.46
C SER A 121 -7.59 -0.01 9.43
N ALA A 122 -8.70 0.72 9.32
CA ALA A 122 -10.01 0.17 9.06
C ALA A 122 -10.61 0.82 7.82
N LYS A 123 -11.20 0.00 6.97
CA LYS A 123 -11.88 0.40 5.74
C LYS A 123 -13.37 0.04 5.84
N PHE A 124 -14.21 0.97 5.46
CA PHE A 124 -15.66 0.87 5.49
C PHE A 124 -16.23 1.11 4.10
N LYS A 125 -17.02 0.18 3.62
CA LYS A 125 -17.80 0.36 2.41
C LYS A 125 -19.13 0.98 2.77
N LEU A 126 -19.33 2.25 2.42
CA LEU A 126 -20.52 3.03 2.77
C LEU A 126 -21.65 2.84 1.78
N ARG A 127 -21.32 2.63 0.49
CA ARG A 127 -22.29 2.43 -0.58
C ARG A 127 -21.76 1.46 -1.63
N ASN A 128 -22.59 0.51 -2.00
CA ASN A 128 -22.30 -0.36 -3.13
C ASN A 128 -22.42 0.40 -4.46
N GLU A 129 -21.64 -0.06 -5.44
CA GLU A 129 -21.78 0.41 -6.81
C GLU A 129 -23.19 0.08 -7.35
N THR A 130 -23.74 1.00 -8.11
CA THR A 130 -24.98 0.81 -8.87
C THR A 130 -24.73 1.09 -10.35
N ARG A 131 -25.67 0.75 -11.21
CA ARG A 131 -25.54 1.05 -12.64
C ARG A 131 -25.24 2.54 -12.90
N ARG A 132 -25.81 3.46 -12.14
CA ARG A 132 -25.68 4.91 -12.32
C ARG A 132 -24.72 5.60 -11.36
N GLY A 133 -24.39 4.98 -10.22
CA GLY A 133 -23.58 5.60 -9.19
C GLY A 133 -22.33 4.78 -8.81
N PRO A 134 -21.22 5.43 -8.42
CA PRO A 134 -20.01 4.76 -7.96
C PRO A 134 -20.22 4.10 -6.60
N SER A 135 -19.36 3.16 -6.23
CA SER A 135 -19.17 2.74 -4.84
C SER A 135 -18.49 3.86 -4.05
N LEU A 136 -18.81 3.94 -2.75
CA LEU A 136 -18.20 4.89 -1.83
C LEU A 136 -17.72 4.15 -0.60
N GLY A 137 -16.59 4.56 -0.08
CA GLY A 137 -16.00 4.04 1.13
C GLY A 137 -15.26 5.12 1.92
N PHE A 138 -14.82 4.73 3.09
CA PHE A 138 -13.99 5.53 3.96
C PHE A 138 -12.91 4.63 4.57
N ARG A 139 -11.68 5.13 4.65
CA ARG A 139 -10.56 4.46 5.32
C ARG A 139 -9.92 5.43 6.29
N PHE A 140 -9.59 4.96 7.48
CA PHE A 140 -8.74 5.68 8.41
C PHE A 140 -7.72 4.74 9.02
N GLY A 141 -6.60 5.29 9.47
CA GLY A 141 -5.55 4.48 10.08
C GLY A 141 -4.53 5.33 10.82
N VAL A 142 -3.68 4.60 11.51
CA VAL A 142 -2.58 5.16 12.31
C VAL A 142 -1.30 4.41 11.97
N GLN A 143 -0.27 5.16 11.66
CA GLN A 143 1.10 4.66 11.56
C GLN A 143 1.72 4.64 12.94
N LEU A 144 2.33 3.53 13.30
CA LEU A 144 2.98 3.30 14.59
C LEU A 144 4.48 3.58 14.48
N PRO A 145 5.11 4.12 15.53
CA PRO A 145 6.55 4.44 15.56
C PRO A 145 7.37 3.17 15.85
N ASN A 146 7.59 2.34 14.84
CA ASN A 146 8.30 1.06 15.00
C ASN A 146 9.76 1.11 14.49
N SER A 147 10.11 2.16 13.73
CA SER A 147 11.46 2.35 13.19
C SER A 147 12.38 3.08 14.18
N ASN A 148 13.68 3.12 13.88
CA ASN A 148 14.67 3.90 14.62
C ASN A 148 15.14 5.08 13.76
N GLU A 149 14.73 6.30 14.10
CA GLU A 149 15.09 7.52 13.37
C GLU A 149 16.60 7.74 13.28
N ALA A 150 17.38 7.31 14.30
CA ALA A 150 18.83 7.43 14.30
C ALA A 150 19.54 6.60 13.23
N ARG A 151 18.83 5.64 12.61
CA ARG A 151 19.29 4.92 11.41
C ARG A 151 19.14 5.75 10.14
N GLY A 152 18.41 6.87 10.19
CA GLY A 152 18.30 7.86 9.12
C GLY A 152 17.32 7.53 8.01
N ILE A 153 16.59 6.43 8.09
CA ILE A 153 15.61 5.97 7.09
C ILE A 153 14.21 5.72 7.67
N GLY A 154 14.09 5.68 8.98
CA GLY A 154 12.83 5.61 9.70
C GLY A 154 12.30 6.99 10.06
N VAL A 155 10.99 7.11 10.22
CA VAL A 155 10.34 8.35 10.70
C VAL A 155 10.13 8.27 12.20
N ASN A 156 9.84 7.09 12.73
CA ASN A 156 9.59 6.81 14.15
C ASN A 156 8.57 7.78 14.78
N GLN A 157 7.53 8.12 14.04
CA GLN A 157 6.48 9.05 14.47
C GLN A 157 5.11 8.40 14.34
N THR A 158 4.22 8.78 15.26
CA THR A 158 2.80 8.42 15.13
C THR A 158 2.14 9.40 14.18
N ASN A 159 1.63 8.88 13.05
CA ASN A 159 0.89 9.65 12.06
C ASN A 159 -0.53 9.07 11.95
N ALA A 160 -1.52 9.92 11.70
CA ALA A 160 -2.90 9.52 11.48
C ALA A 160 -3.38 9.96 10.09
N TYR A 161 -4.27 9.20 9.49
CA TYR A 161 -4.86 9.57 8.20
C TYR A 161 -6.30 9.12 8.08
N GLY A 162 -7.05 9.83 7.24
CA GLY A 162 -8.39 9.48 6.83
C GLY A 162 -8.63 9.83 5.38
N SER A 163 -9.32 8.99 4.63
CA SER A 163 -9.60 9.19 3.22
C SER A 163 -10.99 8.69 2.81
N ILE A 164 -11.59 9.43 1.89
CA ILE A 164 -12.79 9.00 1.15
C ILE A 164 -12.31 8.17 -0.04
N LEU A 165 -12.98 7.05 -0.27
CA LEU A 165 -12.73 6.13 -1.36
C LEU A 165 -13.91 6.19 -2.33
N ILE A 166 -13.61 6.22 -3.63
CA ILE A 166 -14.61 6.18 -4.69
C ILE A 166 -14.18 5.15 -5.73
N GLY A 167 -15.12 4.31 -6.20
CA GLY A 167 -14.80 3.28 -7.18
C GLY A 167 -15.91 3.10 -8.20
N LYS A 168 -15.55 2.76 -9.45
CA LYS A 168 -16.49 2.48 -10.52
C LYS A 168 -15.91 1.45 -11.48
N LYS A 169 -16.73 0.44 -11.81
CA LYS A 169 -16.41 -0.59 -12.78
C LYS A 169 -17.09 -0.28 -14.10
N PHE A 170 -16.37 -0.39 -15.20
CA PHE A 170 -16.84 -0.11 -16.55
C PHE A 170 -16.65 -1.34 -17.45
N GLY A 171 -17.41 -1.32 -18.56
CA GLY A 171 -17.37 -2.35 -19.58
C GLY A 171 -18.17 -3.59 -19.21
N HIS A 172 -18.23 -4.54 -20.16
CA HIS A 172 -18.87 -5.83 -19.94
C HIS A 172 -18.13 -6.58 -18.83
N ASP A 173 -18.84 -7.13 -17.87
CA ASP A 173 -18.31 -7.85 -16.70
C ASP A 173 -17.34 -7.04 -15.81
N GLY A 174 -17.43 -5.70 -15.83
CA GLY A 174 -16.57 -4.85 -15.03
C GLY A 174 -15.07 -5.01 -15.34
N ARG A 175 -14.71 -5.14 -16.62
CA ARG A 175 -13.32 -5.35 -17.05
C ARG A 175 -12.38 -4.22 -16.68
N PHE A 176 -12.88 -3.01 -16.63
CA PHE A 176 -12.10 -1.84 -16.23
C PHE A 176 -12.62 -1.33 -14.88
N ASN A 177 -11.84 -1.54 -13.83
CA ASN A 177 -12.10 -1.01 -12.50
C ASN A 177 -11.27 0.25 -12.31
N THR A 178 -11.93 1.37 -12.00
CA THR A 178 -11.27 2.65 -11.63
C THR A 178 -11.64 3.00 -10.21
N PHE A 179 -10.68 3.51 -9.46
CA PHE A 179 -10.90 3.96 -8.10
C PHE A 179 -9.95 5.08 -7.73
N GLY A 180 -10.35 5.87 -6.76
CA GLY A 180 -9.58 7.00 -6.28
C GLY A 180 -9.77 7.22 -4.80
N ASN A 181 -8.77 7.88 -4.23
CA ASN A 181 -8.74 8.26 -2.82
C ASN A 181 -8.48 9.75 -2.71
N LEU A 182 -9.17 10.40 -1.79
CA LEU A 182 -8.87 11.78 -1.38
C LEU A 182 -8.98 11.85 0.12
N GLY A 183 -7.94 12.36 0.77
CA GLY A 183 -7.88 12.34 2.22
C GLY A 183 -6.94 13.38 2.81
N ILE A 184 -6.78 13.29 4.11
CA ILE A 184 -5.86 14.10 4.90
C ILE A 184 -5.00 13.15 5.74
N ALA A 185 -3.71 13.44 5.85
CA ALA A 185 -2.84 12.83 6.83
C ALA A 185 -2.27 13.91 7.75
N ILE A 186 -2.29 13.63 9.02
CA ILE A 186 -1.68 14.44 10.08
C ILE A 186 -0.31 13.83 10.34
N LEU A 187 0.74 14.51 9.89
CA LEU A 187 2.12 14.05 10.03
C LEU A 187 2.78 14.76 11.20
N THR A 188 3.33 14.01 12.13
CA THR A 188 4.16 14.56 13.20
C THR A 188 5.50 14.98 12.62
N ALA A 189 5.94 16.20 12.93
CA ALA A 189 7.24 16.71 12.51
C ALA A 189 8.36 16.15 13.40
N PRO A 190 9.32 15.37 12.87
CA PRO A 190 10.33 14.70 13.71
C PRO A 190 11.28 15.68 14.43
N THR A 191 11.46 16.86 13.88
CA THR A 191 12.45 17.85 14.37
C THR A 191 11.85 19.01 15.17
N GLU A 192 10.53 19.09 15.27
CA GLU A 192 9.82 20.18 15.93
C GLU A 192 8.84 19.61 16.96
N LEU A 193 9.16 19.74 18.25
CA LEU A 193 8.32 19.24 19.34
C LEU A 193 6.88 19.78 19.23
N PHE A 194 5.91 18.90 19.38
CA PHE A 194 4.47 19.19 19.32
C PHE A 194 3.98 19.84 18.02
N THR A 195 4.77 19.77 16.94
CA THR A 195 4.39 20.29 15.64
C THR A 195 3.82 19.17 14.78
N GLN A 196 2.66 19.41 14.20
CA GLN A 196 2.01 18.57 13.21
C GLN A 196 1.86 19.34 11.90
N ASN A 197 1.85 18.60 10.80
CA ASN A 197 1.58 19.16 9.49
C ASN A 197 0.53 18.35 8.76
N ASP A 198 -0.55 19.00 8.39
CA ASP A 198 -1.63 18.39 7.64
C ASP A 198 -1.28 18.40 6.16
N VAL A 199 -1.34 17.23 5.55
CA VAL A 199 -1.10 17.08 4.12
C VAL A 199 -2.33 16.47 3.46
N VAL A 200 -2.65 16.89 2.25
CA VAL A 200 -3.67 16.24 1.43
C VAL A 200 -3.08 14.98 0.81
N THR A 201 -3.76 13.86 0.96
CA THR A 201 -3.41 12.59 0.30
C THR A 201 -4.36 12.34 -0.85
N TYR A 202 -3.85 11.83 -1.96
CA TYR A 202 -4.64 11.56 -3.15
C TYR A 202 -4.13 10.32 -3.89
N GLY A 203 -5.02 9.69 -4.62
CA GLY A 203 -4.70 8.59 -5.52
C GLY A 203 -5.78 8.42 -6.56
N LEU A 204 -5.37 8.05 -7.77
CA LEU A 204 -6.24 7.64 -8.85
C LEU A 204 -5.64 6.42 -9.53
N ALA A 205 -6.40 5.35 -9.59
CA ALA A 205 -5.96 4.07 -10.11
C ALA A 205 -6.96 3.44 -11.07
N GLY A 206 -6.43 2.58 -11.92
CA GLY A 206 -7.23 1.77 -12.83
C GLY A 206 -6.63 0.38 -13.01
N ILE A 207 -7.49 -0.63 -13.07
CA ILE A 207 -7.13 -2.01 -13.35
C ILE A 207 -7.95 -2.47 -14.54
N PHE A 208 -7.26 -2.89 -15.62
CA PHE A 208 -7.87 -3.47 -16.81
C PHE A 208 -7.62 -4.97 -16.85
N ARG A 209 -8.69 -5.75 -16.69
CA ARG A 209 -8.66 -7.20 -16.79
C ARG A 209 -8.63 -7.63 -18.27
N VAL A 210 -7.46 -8.07 -18.73
CA VAL A 210 -7.27 -8.57 -20.11
C VAL A 210 -7.98 -9.92 -20.27
N ASN A 211 -7.76 -10.83 -19.31
CA ASN A 211 -8.43 -12.13 -19.26
C ASN A 211 -8.56 -12.59 -17.78
N LYS A 212 -8.94 -13.86 -17.52
CA LYS A 212 -9.12 -14.37 -16.16
C LYS A 212 -7.81 -14.43 -15.33
N GLN A 213 -6.68 -14.53 -15.99
CA GLN A 213 -5.37 -14.71 -15.35
C GLN A 213 -4.54 -13.41 -15.36
N PHE A 214 -4.76 -12.51 -16.31
CA PHE A 214 -3.91 -11.35 -16.54
C PHE A 214 -4.68 -10.04 -16.47
N SER A 215 -4.14 -9.08 -15.70
CA SER A 215 -4.62 -7.71 -15.61
C SER A 215 -3.47 -6.72 -15.74
N ILE A 216 -3.74 -5.54 -16.28
CA ILE A 216 -2.85 -4.39 -16.32
C ILE A 216 -3.35 -3.41 -15.28
N ALA A 217 -2.45 -2.83 -14.49
CA ALA A 217 -2.76 -1.89 -13.43
C ALA A 217 -1.91 -0.64 -13.54
N GLY A 218 -2.49 0.51 -13.26
CA GLY A 218 -1.75 1.78 -13.23
C GLY A 218 -2.36 2.76 -12.25
N GLU A 219 -1.52 3.63 -11.70
CA GLU A 219 -1.95 4.68 -10.77
C GLU A 219 -1.04 5.90 -10.79
N VAL A 220 -1.59 6.98 -10.28
CA VAL A 220 -0.86 8.14 -9.75
C VAL A 220 -1.35 8.37 -8.34
N ASN A 221 -0.44 8.42 -7.39
CA ASN A 221 -0.74 8.68 -5.98
C ASN A 221 0.27 9.63 -5.36
N GLY A 222 -0.08 10.19 -4.21
CA GLY A 222 0.83 11.07 -3.50
C GLY A 222 0.21 11.78 -2.31
N ARG A 223 1.03 12.64 -1.74
CA ARG A 223 0.64 13.63 -0.73
C ARG A 223 1.11 15.01 -1.13
N ALA A 224 0.30 16.02 -0.86
CA ALA A 224 0.61 17.42 -1.10
C ALA A 224 0.64 18.17 0.24
N ASN A 225 1.77 18.77 0.54
CA ASN A 225 1.87 19.70 1.66
C ASN A 225 1.11 20.98 1.29
N THR A 226 0.14 21.36 2.09
CA THR A 226 -0.72 22.54 1.86
C THR A 226 -0.25 23.77 2.62
N ARG A 227 0.80 23.64 3.45
CA ARG A 227 1.34 24.76 4.23
C ARG A 227 2.06 25.76 3.33
N PRO A 228 1.80 27.05 3.45
CA PRO A 228 2.56 28.08 2.74
C PRO A 228 4.04 28.05 3.15
N GLY A 229 4.95 28.12 2.18
CA GLY A 229 6.40 28.04 2.41
C GLY A 229 6.90 26.61 2.54
N ASN A 230 8.04 26.45 3.22
CA ASN A 230 8.62 25.13 3.48
C ASN A 230 7.93 24.51 4.69
N GLY A 231 7.29 23.36 4.48
CA GLY A 231 6.77 22.55 5.59
C GLY A 231 7.91 21.96 6.44
N PRO A 232 7.58 21.43 7.64
CA PRO A 232 8.55 20.73 8.46
C PRO A 232 9.20 19.57 7.71
N LEU A 233 10.46 19.27 8.02
CA LEU A 233 11.19 18.15 7.43
C LEU A 233 10.46 16.82 7.69
N GLY A 234 10.41 15.96 6.69
CA GLY A 234 9.67 14.70 6.72
C GLY A 234 8.22 14.79 6.25
N THR A 235 7.68 16.01 6.07
CA THR A 235 6.28 16.25 5.65
C THR A 235 6.14 16.76 4.21
N GLU A 236 7.19 16.66 3.41
CA GLU A 236 7.24 17.18 2.04
C GLU A 236 6.22 16.51 1.12
N SER A 237 5.85 17.23 0.05
CA SER A 237 5.04 16.69 -1.02
C SER A 237 5.78 15.58 -1.75
N GLN A 238 5.11 14.46 -1.90
CA GLN A 238 5.60 13.29 -2.63
C GLN A 238 4.52 12.79 -3.57
N ALA A 239 4.90 12.36 -4.77
CA ALA A 239 3.99 11.74 -5.71
C ALA A 239 4.73 10.74 -6.58
N GLU A 240 4.05 9.69 -6.97
CA GLU A 240 4.57 8.67 -7.86
C GLU A 240 3.51 8.18 -8.84
N ALA A 241 3.97 7.67 -9.97
CA ALA A 241 3.17 6.91 -10.91
C ALA A 241 3.64 5.46 -10.90
N ARG A 242 2.71 4.52 -10.98
CA ARG A 242 2.98 3.09 -11.14
C ARG A 242 2.28 2.53 -12.35
N LEU A 243 2.96 1.66 -13.08
CA LEU A 243 2.39 0.89 -14.18
C LEU A 243 2.87 -0.56 -14.04
N GLY A 244 1.94 -1.48 -14.04
CA GLY A 244 2.26 -2.86 -13.76
C GLY A 244 1.23 -3.86 -14.25
N MET A 245 1.41 -5.08 -13.80
CA MET A 245 0.56 -6.22 -14.15
C MET A 245 0.31 -7.12 -12.95
N GLN A 246 -0.79 -7.84 -13.03
CA GLN A 246 -1.18 -8.87 -12.07
C GLN A 246 -1.39 -10.18 -12.83
N ILE A 247 -0.81 -11.27 -12.33
CA ILE A 247 -0.93 -12.62 -12.89
C ILE A 247 -1.52 -13.54 -11.82
N ARG A 248 -2.65 -14.18 -12.14
CA ARG A 248 -3.26 -15.18 -11.25
C ARG A 248 -2.92 -16.59 -11.71
N ALA A 249 -2.33 -17.36 -10.82
CA ALA A 249 -1.98 -18.76 -11.05
C ALA A 249 -2.07 -19.54 -9.73
N SER A 250 -2.67 -20.73 -9.78
CA SER A 250 -2.70 -21.69 -8.65
C SER A 250 -3.17 -21.11 -7.32
N GLY A 251 -4.20 -20.22 -7.35
CA GLY A 251 -4.74 -19.59 -6.14
C GLY A 251 -3.93 -18.42 -5.59
N LEU A 252 -2.80 -18.11 -6.21
CA LEU A 252 -1.98 -16.94 -5.90
C LEU A 252 -2.14 -15.86 -6.97
N ARG A 253 -1.89 -14.62 -6.58
CA ARG A 253 -1.73 -13.49 -7.49
C ARG A 253 -0.30 -12.97 -7.37
N PHE A 254 0.40 -12.89 -8.48
CA PHE A 254 1.73 -12.29 -8.61
C PHE A 254 1.58 -10.89 -9.18
N ASP A 255 2.26 -9.92 -8.59
CA ASP A 255 2.14 -8.51 -8.87
C ASP A 255 3.52 -7.94 -9.24
N PHE A 256 3.56 -7.14 -10.32
CA PHE A 256 4.78 -6.48 -10.80
C PHE A 256 4.43 -5.07 -11.23
N ALA A 257 5.23 -4.07 -10.85
CA ALA A 257 5.07 -2.71 -11.39
C ALA A 257 6.39 -1.94 -11.42
N GLY A 258 6.54 -1.10 -12.44
CA GLY A 258 7.50 -0.03 -12.46
C GLY A 258 6.97 1.17 -11.71
N ILE A 259 7.87 1.91 -11.06
CA ILE A 259 7.58 3.09 -10.25
C ILE A 259 8.36 4.26 -10.82
N LYS A 260 7.70 5.42 -10.94
CA LYS A 260 8.33 6.69 -11.32
C LYS A 260 7.94 7.78 -10.35
N GLY A 261 8.92 8.38 -9.70
CA GLY A 261 8.72 9.58 -8.87
C GLY A 261 8.39 10.79 -9.70
N LEU A 262 7.45 11.59 -9.23
CA LEU A 262 6.90 12.76 -9.92
C LEU A 262 7.27 14.07 -9.24
N THR A 263 7.80 14.05 -8.02
CA THR A 263 8.23 15.23 -7.27
C THR A 263 9.69 15.12 -6.84
N SER A 264 10.27 16.25 -6.41
CA SER A 264 11.68 16.32 -6.00
C SER A 264 12.01 15.46 -4.78
N PHE A 265 11.03 15.17 -3.90
CA PHE A 265 11.20 14.34 -2.70
C PHE A 265 10.79 12.88 -2.89
N SER A 266 10.26 12.52 -4.05
CA SER A 266 10.01 11.13 -4.40
C SER A 266 11.29 10.42 -4.85
N PRO A 267 11.39 9.08 -4.74
CA PRO A 267 12.42 8.30 -5.41
C PRO A 267 12.41 8.58 -6.91
N ASN A 268 13.57 8.49 -7.56
CA ASN A 268 13.64 8.80 -9.00
C ASN A 268 12.88 7.77 -9.85
N SER A 269 13.04 6.48 -9.51
CA SER A 269 12.41 5.34 -10.17
C SER A 269 12.49 4.12 -9.27
N GLY A 270 11.80 3.05 -9.65
CA GLY A 270 11.85 1.81 -8.91
C GLY A 270 11.01 0.73 -9.57
N PHE A 271 10.97 -0.41 -8.94
CA PHE A 271 10.03 -1.47 -9.27
C PHE A 271 9.61 -2.23 -8.02
N THR A 272 8.43 -2.83 -8.08
CA THR A 272 7.89 -3.68 -7.03
C THR A 272 7.53 -5.04 -7.60
N VAL A 273 7.77 -6.07 -6.81
CA VAL A 273 7.27 -7.43 -7.05
C VAL A 273 6.59 -7.93 -5.80
N GLY A 274 5.52 -8.71 -5.96
CA GLY A 274 4.81 -9.23 -4.82
C GLY A 274 3.94 -10.44 -5.13
N VAL A 275 3.45 -11.02 -4.09
CA VAL A 275 2.52 -12.14 -4.11
C VAL A 275 1.37 -11.86 -3.15
N THR A 276 0.16 -12.21 -3.56
CA THR A 276 -1.06 -12.10 -2.75
C THR A 276 -1.74 -13.46 -2.67
N TYR A 277 -2.19 -13.79 -1.48
CA TYR A 277 -2.99 -14.97 -1.20
C TYR A 277 -4.27 -14.57 -0.46
N ASP A 278 -5.41 -15.02 -0.97
CA ASP A 278 -6.72 -14.87 -0.32
C ASP A 278 -7.15 -16.22 0.26
N THR A 279 -7.38 -16.27 1.58
CA THR A 279 -7.89 -17.48 2.22
C THR A 279 -9.39 -17.65 1.93
N PRO A 280 -9.93 -18.88 2.00
CA PRO A 280 -11.37 -19.04 2.22
C PRO A 280 -11.76 -18.42 3.57
N SER A 281 -13.07 -18.44 3.91
CA SER A 281 -13.52 -17.99 5.23
C SER A 281 -12.91 -18.90 6.32
N VAL A 282 -12.12 -18.30 7.22
CA VAL A 282 -11.37 -19.01 8.29
C VAL A 282 -11.81 -18.60 9.69
N PHE A 283 -12.63 -17.57 9.82
CA PHE A 283 -13.22 -17.14 11.10
C PHE A 283 -14.67 -16.66 10.91
N ALA A 284 -15.43 -16.61 12.00
CA ALA A 284 -16.80 -16.12 11.96
C ALA A 284 -16.80 -14.57 11.82
N PRO A 285 -17.36 -13.99 10.75
CA PRO A 285 -17.43 -12.55 10.59
C PRO A 285 -18.43 -11.94 11.57
N VAL A 286 -18.26 -10.63 11.85
CA VAL A 286 -19.24 -9.84 12.60
C VAL A 286 -20.50 -9.70 11.74
N LYS A 287 -21.67 -9.94 12.36
CA LYS A 287 -22.97 -9.84 11.70
C LYS A 287 -23.44 -8.40 11.54
#